data_71401ea13f6a8c32cb3576e450ebcbd2
#
_entry.id   71401ea13f6a8c32cb3576e450ebcbd2
#
_cell.length_a   1.000
_cell.length_b   1.000
_cell.length_c   1.000
_cell.angle_alpha   90.00
_cell.angle_beta   90.00
_cell.angle_gamma   90.00
#
_symmetry.space_group_name_H-M   'P 1'
#
loop_
_entity.id
_entity.type
_entity.pdbx_description
1 polymer ?
#
loop_
_entity_poly.entity_id
_entity_poly.type
_entity_poly.pdbx_seq_one_letter_code
_entity_poly.pdbx_strand_id
1 'polypeptide(L)'
;MDAKDIYYVLVQNLKLIALPAEKQIQVLPNFVLVPDEIALGFDDVYLMVPQIKQNSMVSVRGFELLRELDLLFEKMSGKPLFWSLTYFEHGELWKQIRQLVCSILDELKEPVDIPDLGFTRWIKTE
;
A
#
# COMPACT_ATOMS: atom_id res chain seq x y z
N MET A 1 10.69 14.59 7.11
CA MET A 1 11.09 13.37 6.37
C MET A 1 11.57 13.78 4.99
N ASP A 2 12.77 13.37 4.59
CA ASP A 2 13.30 13.72 3.28
C ASP A 2 12.76 12.79 2.18
N ALA A 3 13.07 13.12 0.90
CA ALA A 3 12.54 12.38 -0.22
C ALA A 3 12.96 10.90 -0.23
N LYS A 4 14.17 10.59 0.23
CA LYS A 4 14.65 9.20 0.31
C LYS A 4 13.84 8.40 1.34
N ASP A 5 13.54 9.00 2.48
CA ASP A 5 12.76 8.36 3.52
C ASP A 5 11.33 8.13 3.06
N ILE A 6 10.73 9.12 2.39
CA ILE A 6 9.39 9.01 1.83
C ILE A 6 9.34 7.88 0.80
N TYR A 7 10.33 7.84 -0.11
CA TYR A 7 10.44 6.78 -1.11
C TYR A 7 10.54 5.40 -0.46
N TYR A 8 11.40 5.27 0.57
CA TYR A 8 11.54 4.02 1.29
C TYR A 8 10.22 3.57 1.91
N VAL A 9 9.52 4.48 2.61
CA VAL A 9 8.22 4.17 3.22
C VAL A 9 7.19 3.78 2.16
N LEU A 10 7.17 4.49 1.02
CA LEU A 10 6.28 4.16 -0.09
C LEU A 10 6.54 2.74 -0.58
N VAL A 11 7.80 2.38 -0.84
CA VAL A 11 8.16 1.06 -1.33
C VAL A 11 7.76 -0.03 -0.34
N GLN A 12 7.98 0.18 0.97
CA GLN A 12 7.59 -0.82 1.98
C GLN A 12 6.06 -0.99 2.06
N ASN A 13 5.29 0.09 1.94
CA ASN A 13 3.84 0.01 1.85
C ASN A 13 3.39 -0.75 0.60
N LEU A 14 4.02 -0.48 -0.55
CA LEU A 14 3.71 -1.20 -1.79
C LEU A 14 4.03 -2.68 -1.67
N LYS A 15 5.17 -3.04 -1.07
CA LYS A 15 5.51 -4.46 -0.82
C LYS A 15 4.49 -5.14 0.07
N LEU A 16 4.00 -4.46 1.10
CA LEU A 16 2.94 -4.99 1.95
C LEU A 16 1.67 -5.27 1.15
N ILE A 17 1.24 -4.32 0.30
CA ILE A 17 0.04 -4.47 -0.52
C ILE A 17 0.19 -5.59 -1.54
N ALA A 18 1.39 -5.81 -2.07
CA ALA A 18 1.67 -6.83 -3.08
C ALA A 18 1.63 -8.26 -2.54
N LEU A 19 1.71 -8.45 -1.22
CA LEU A 19 1.68 -9.77 -0.62
C LEU A 19 0.31 -10.44 -0.81
N PRO A 20 0.25 -11.79 -0.87
CA PRO A 20 -1.03 -12.49 -0.78
C PRO A 20 -1.76 -12.15 0.53
N ALA A 21 -3.08 -12.19 0.52
CA ALA A 21 -3.90 -11.79 1.67
C ALA A 21 -3.49 -12.52 2.96
N GLU A 22 -3.22 -13.82 2.90
CA GLU A 22 -2.81 -14.60 4.08
C GLU A 22 -1.50 -14.08 4.68
N LYS A 23 -0.56 -13.64 3.83
CA LYS A 23 0.71 -13.07 4.29
C LYS A 23 0.51 -11.68 4.87
N GLN A 24 -0.35 -10.88 4.28
CA GLN A 24 -0.71 -9.57 4.81
C GLN A 24 -1.25 -9.68 6.24
N ILE A 25 -2.12 -10.66 6.46
CA ILE A 25 -2.69 -10.93 7.78
C ILE A 25 -1.60 -11.38 8.76
N GLN A 26 -0.64 -12.19 8.32
CA GLN A 26 0.45 -12.70 9.17
C GLN A 26 1.43 -11.62 9.61
N VAL A 27 1.77 -10.67 8.72
CA VAL A 27 2.81 -9.67 9.02
C VAL A 27 2.29 -8.48 9.82
N LEU A 28 0.97 -8.28 9.88
CA LEU A 28 0.36 -7.20 10.64
C LEU A 28 -0.02 -7.68 12.05
N PRO A 29 -0.05 -6.76 13.04
CA PRO A 29 -0.51 -7.13 14.38
C PRO A 29 -1.94 -7.65 14.38
N ASN A 30 -2.24 -8.61 15.26
CA ASN A 30 -3.56 -9.24 15.32
C ASN A 30 -4.68 -8.31 15.84
N PHE A 31 -4.33 -7.14 16.37
CA PHE A 31 -5.31 -6.19 16.89
C PHE A 31 -5.71 -5.10 15.88
N VAL A 32 -5.14 -5.09 14.68
CA VAL A 32 -5.50 -4.11 13.66
C VAL A 32 -6.54 -4.68 12.69
N LEU A 33 -7.31 -3.77 12.06
CA LEU A 33 -8.20 -4.13 10.96
C LEU A 33 -7.35 -4.12 9.68
N VAL A 34 -6.99 -5.31 9.21
CA VAL A 34 -5.97 -5.48 8.16
C VAL A 34 -6.25 -4.67 6.88
N PRO A 35 -7.43 -4.77 6.23
CA PRO A 35 -7.66 -3.97 5.03
C PRO A 35 -7.60 -2.47 5.28
N ASP A 36 -8.14 -2.01 6.41
CA ASP A 36 -8.13 -0.59 6.76
C ASP A 36 -6.71 -0.08 6.99
N GLU A 37 -5.89 -0.85 7.71
CA GLU A 37 -4.49 -0.46 7.97
C GLU A 37 -3.67 -0.37 6.70
N ILE A 38 -3.88 -1.29 5.77
CA ILE A 38 -3.18 -1.28 4.48
C ILE A 38 -3.53 -0.02 3.69
N ALA A 39 -4.82 0.32 3.62
CA ALA A 39 -5.28 1.51 2.90
C ALA A 39 -4.80 2.80 3.55
N LEU A 40 -4.85 2.87 4.89
CA LEU A 40 -4.36 4.04 5.63
C LEU A 40 -2.86 4.25 5.44
N GLY A 41 -2.08 3.18 5.48
CA GLY A 41 -0.64 3.27 5.27
C GLY A 41 -0.31 3.83 3.90
N PHE A 42 -0.99 3.38 2.86
CA PHE A 42 -0.81 3.93 1.52
C PHE A 42 -1.26 5.40 1.45
N ASP A 43 -2.42 5.71 1.98
CA ASP A 43 -2.96 7.07 1.93
C ASP A 43 -2.01 8.08 2.60
N ASP A 44 -1.48 7.73 3.77
CA ASP A 44 -0.55 8.58 4.50
C ASP A 44 0.71 8.89 3.69
N VAL A 45 1.31 7.88 3.06
CA VAL A 45 2.54 8.11 2.27
C VAL A 45 2.23 8.77 0.92
N TYR A 46 1.07 8.49 0.35
CA TYR A 46 0.69 9.07 -0.93
C TYR A 46 0.56 10.60 -0.86
N LEU A 47 0.15 11.14 0.28
CA LEU A 47 0.09 12.59 0.50
C LEU A 47 1.47 13.26 0.38
N MET A 48 2.54 12.50 0.60
CA MET A 48 3.92 12.99 0.51
C MET A 48 4.58 12.75 -0.84
N VAL A 49 3.91 12.05 -1.76
CA VAL A 49 4.45 11.70 -3.08
C VAL A 49 4.91 12.91 -3.91
N PRO A 50 4.25 14.10 -3.85
CA PRO A 50 4.76 15.27 -4.58
C PRO A 50 6.21 15.63 -4.26
N GLN A 51 6.68 15.35 -3.03
CA GLN A 51 8.07 15.61 -2.64
C GLN A 51 9.04 14.66 -3.37
N ILE A 52 8.62 13.41 -3.61
CA ILE A 52 9.40 12.44 -4.38
C ILE A 52 9.48 12.87 -5.84
N LYS A 53 8.38 13.39 -6.39
CA LYS A 53 8.29 13.84 -7.77
C LYS A 53 9.33 14.91 -8.08
N GLN A 54 9.54 15.84 -7.14
CA GLN A 54 10.53 16.92 -7.31
C GLN A 54 11.96 16.38 -7.41
N ASN A 55 12.22 15.18 -6.89
CA ASN A 55 13.55 14.58 -6.87
C ASN A 55 13.73 13.51 -7.95
N SER A 56 12.80 13.35 -8.86
CA SER A 56 12.87 12.42 -10.00
C SER A 56 13.13 10.97 -9.60
N MET A 57 12.67 10.56 -8.42
CA MET A 57 12.88 9.20 -7.89
C MET A 57 11.90 8.18 -8.49
N VAL A 58 10.84 8.65 -9.10
CA VAL A 58 9.79 7.82 -9.70
C VAL A 58 9.51 8.36 -11.11
N SER A 59 9.37 7.45 -12.07
CA SER A 59 9.07 7.81 -13.45
C SER A 59 7.65 8.38 -13.59
N VAL A 60 7.39 9.05 -14.71
CA VAL A 60 6.05 9.54 -15.04
C VAL A 60 5.06 8.36 -15.03
N ARG A 61 5.45 7.23 -15.62
CA ARG A 61 4.60 6.03 -15.63
C ARG A 61 4.34 5.52 -14.21
N GLY A 62 5.36 5.55 -13.36
CA GLY A 62 5.21 5.18 -11.94
C GLY A 62 4.16 6.03 -11.23
N PHE A 63 4.17 7.35 -11.46
CA PHE A 63 3.17 8.25 -10.87
C PHE A 63 1.76 7.98 -11.42
N GLU A 64 1.63 7.68 -12.71
CA GLU A 64 0.34 7.32 -13.29
C GLU A 64 -0.24 6.07 -12.63
N LEU A 65 0.60 5.04 -12.42
CA LEU A 65 0.18 3.81 -11.77
C LEU A 65 -0.18 4.03 -10.28
N LEU A 66 0.57 4.87 -9.57
CA LEU A 66 0.23 5.24 -8.19
C LEU A 66 -1.12 5.93 -8.12
N ARG A 67 -1.42 6.79 -9.08
CA ARG A 67 -2.72 7.44 -9.16
C ARG A 67 -3.85 6.43 -9.42
N GLU A 68 -3.62 5.44 -10.27
CA GLU A 68 -4.60 4.37 -10.49
C GLU A 68 -4.88 3.61 -9.19
N LEU A 69 -3.84 3.34 -8.40
CA LEU A 69 -3.99 2.69 -7.11
C LEU A 69 -4.82 3.53 -6.13
N ASP A 70 -4.53 4.82 -6.06
CA ASP A 70 -5.30 5.75 -5.22
C ASP A 70 -6.77 5.76 -5.62
N LEU A 71 -7.06 5.78 -6.91
CA LEU A 71 -8.44 5.75 -7.43
C LEU A 71 -9.17 4.45 -7.08
N LEU A 72 -8.47 3.31 -7.06
CA LEU A 72 -9.08 2.04 -6.65
C LEU A 72 -9.47 2.08 -5.17
N PHE A 73 -8.60 2.59 -4.30
CA PHE A 73 -8.93 2.76 -2.88
C PHE A 73 -10.11 3.73 -2.69
N GLU A 74 -10.10 4.83 -3.43
CA GLU A 74 -11.19 5.81 -3.38
C GLU A 74 -12.52 5.19 -3.79
N LYS A 75 -12.51 4.33 -4.80
CA LYS A 75 -13.70 3.62 -5.26
C LYS A 75 -14.32 2.75 -4.18
N MET A 76 -13.50 2.19 -3.28
CA MET A 76 -13.96 1.36 -2.17
C MET A 76 -14.33 2.17 -0.92
N SER A 77 -13.89 3.42 -0.85
CA SER A 77 -14.07 4.26 0.34
C SER A 77 -15.55 4.43 0.70
N GLY A 78 -15.87 4.30 1.98
CA GLY A 78 -17.23 4.46 2.48
C GLY A 78 -18.19 3.32 2.16
N LYS A 79 -17.70 2.21 1.59
CA LYS A 79 -18.53 1.06 1.23
C LYS A 79 -18.11 -0.16 2.05
N PRO A 80 -18.82 -0.45 3.16
CA PRO A 80 -18.38 -1.47 4.13
C PRO A 80 -18.10 -2.86 3.55
N LEU A 81 -18.81 -3.24 2.48
CA LEU A 81 -18.63 -4.54 1.85
C LEU A 81 -17.18 -4.81 1.46
N PHE A 82 -16.47 -3.80 0.94
CA PHE A 82 -15.11 -3.96 0.44
C PHE A 82 -14.07 -4.09 1.55
N TRP A 83 -14.45 -3.81 2.80
CA TRP A 83 -13.53 -3.77 3.95
C TRP A 83 -13.69 -4.97 4.89
N SER A 84 -14.57 -5.91 4.57
CA SER A 84 -14.68 -7.16 5.32
C SER A 84 -13.45 -8.04 5.05
N LEU A 85 -13.07 -8.86 6.02
CA LEU A 85 -11.93 -9.77 5.84
C LEU A 85 -12.18 -10.76 4.71
N THR A 86 -13.40 -11.26 4.58
CA THR A 86 -13.77 -12.20 3.52
C THR A 86 -13.58 -11.55 2.14
N TYR A 87 -14.06 -10.33 1.94
CA TYR A 87 -13.86 -9.63 0.67
C TYR A 87 -12.38 -9.32 0.43
N PHE A 88 -11.65 -8.94 1.47
CA PHE A 88 -10.21 -8.70 1.38
C PHE A 88 -9.46 -9.92 0.86
N GLU A 89 -9.83 -11.11 1.34
CA GLU A 89 -9.18 -12.36 0.93
C GLU A 89 -9.56 -12.80 -0.49
N HIS A 90 -10.82 -12.59 -0.90
CA HIS A 90 -11.37 -13.18 -2.12
C HIS A 90 -11.92 -12.18 -3.13
N GLY A 91 -12.07 -10.92 -2.76
CA GLY A 91 -12.72 -9.91 -3.59
C GLY A 91 -11.90 -9.47 -4.78
N GLU A 92 -12.57 -9.17 -5.89
CA GLU A 92 -11.95 -8.82 -7.15
C GLU A 92 -11.13 -7.52 -7.08
N LEU A 93 -11.65 -6.48 -6.38
CA LEU A 93 -10.94 -5.22 -6.30
C LEU A 93 -9.63 -5.33 -5.54
N TRP A 94 -9.58 -6.14 -4.47
CA TRP A 94 -8.33 -6.38 -3.76
C TRP A 94 -7.33 -7.18 -4.60
N LYS A 95 -7.81 -8.10 -5.43
CA LYS A 95 -6.94 -8.80 -6.39
C LYS A 95 -6.36 -7.84 -7.41
N GLN A 96 -7.18 -6.94 -7.95
CA GLN A 96 -6.73 -5.90 -8.87
C GLN A 96 -5.70 -4.98 -8.22
N ILE A 97 -5.92 -4.58 -6.96
CA ILE A 97 -4.99 -3.76 -6.20
C ILE A 97 -3.64 -4.47 -6.06
N ARG A 98 -3.63 -5.74 -5.66
CA ARG A 98 -2.37 -6.50 -5.51
C ARG A 98 -1.62 -6.63 -6.83
N GLN A 99 -2.33 -6.90 -7.93
CA GLN A 99 -1.72 -7.00 -9.25
C GLN A 99 -1.15 -5.66 -9.72
N LEU A 100 -1.90 -4.59 -9.52
CA LEU A 100 -1.44 -3.24 -9.88
C LEU A 100 -0.18 -2.87 -9.11
N VAL A 101 -0.13 -3.18 -7.82
CA VAL A 101 1.04 -2.87 -6.99
C VAL A 101 2.27 -3.68 -7.44
N CYS A 102 2.10 -4.93 -7.86
CA CYS A 102 3.21 -5.68 -8.45
C CYS A 102 3.76 -4.97 -9.70
N SER A 103 2.87 -4.40 -10.53
CA SER A 103 3.28 -3.62 -11.71
C SER A 103 3.99 -2.33 -11.31
N ILE A 104 3.54 -1.68 -10.23
CA ILE A 104 4.20 -0.47 -9.72
C ILE A 104 5.62 -0.80 -9.24
N LEU A 105 5.78 -1.86 -8.46
CA LEU A 105 7.10 -2.29 -7.98
C LEU A 105 8.03 -2.62 -9.14
N ASP A 106 7.51 -3.28 -10.18
CA ASP A 106 8.28 -3.56 -11.39
C ASP A 106 8.76 -2.27 -12.06
N GLU A 107 7.87 -1.29 -12.20
CA GLU A 107 8.22 0.02 -12.78
C GLU A 107 9.26 0.76 -11.95
N LEU A 108 9.21 0.62 -10.62
CA LEU A 108 10.19 1.20 -9.72
C LEU A 108 11.49 0.40 -9.65
N LYS A 109 11.53 -0.78 -10.27
CA LYS A 109 12.66 -1.72 -10.22
C LYS A 109 12.95 -2.19 -8.80
N GLU A 110 11.88 -2.42 -8.05
CA GLU A 110 11.93 -2.91 -6.67
C GLU A 110 11.38 -4.35 -6.63
N PRO A 111 11.99 -5.24 -5.84
CA PRO A 111 11.51 -6.62 -5.76
C PRO A 111 10.18 -6.73 -5.01
N VAL A 112 9.42 -7.76 -5.36
CA VAL A 112 8.23 -8.16 -4.59
C VAL A 112 8.72 -9.13 -3.51
N ASP A 113 8.96 -8.62 -2.32
CA ASP A 113 9.46 -9.41 -1.20
C ASP A 113 8.80 -8.94 0.12
N ILE A 114 9.23 -9.49 1.23
CA ILE A 114 8.68 -9.15 2.54
C ILE A 114 9.05 -7.70 2.89
N PRO A 115 8.06 -6.85 3.24
CA PRO A 115 8.33 -5.46 3.59
C PRO A 115 9.06 -5.33 4.92
N ASP A 116 9.82 -4.25 5.05
CA ASP A 116 10.34 -3.79 6.32
C ASP A 116 9.30 -2.85 6.95
N LEU A 117 8.71 -3.27 8.05
CA LEU A 117 7.72 -2.47 8.79
C LEU A 117 8.29 -1.94 10.11
N GLY A 118 9.61 -2.00 10.29
CA GLY A 118 10.28 -1.54 11.50
C GLY A 118 10.12 -0.06 11.80
N PHE A 119 9.81 0.75 10.78
CA PHE A 119 9.55 2.18 10.95
C PHE A 119 8.14 2.47 11.45
N THR A 120 7.24 1.47 11.47
CA THR A 120 5.84 1.65 11.80
C THR A 120 5.61 1.40 13.27
N ARG A 121 4.86 2.29 13.91
CA ARG A 121 4.42 2.09 15.29
C ARG A 121 2.98 1.64 15.30
N TRP A 122 2.74 0.54 15.99
CA TRP A 122 1.40 0.00 16.17
C TRP A 122 0.96 0.28 17.61
N ILE A 123 -0.10 1.05 17.76
CA ILE A 123 -0.63 1.40 19.08
C ILE A 123 -1.89 0.60 19.33
N LYS A 124 -1.83 -0.29 20.31
CA LYS A 124 -2.99 -1.04 20.75
C LYS A 124 -3.83 -0.19 21.67
N THR A 125 -5.08 0.07 21.28
CA THR A 125 -6.05 0.80 22.09
C THR A 125 -6.90 -0.19 22.86
N GLU A 126 -6.97 -0.03 24.14
CA GLU A 126 -7.79 -0.88 25.01
C GLU A 126 -9.07 -0.15 25.43
#